data_f224b5d2ace8ecf17b9f3db58667de0f
#
_entry.id   f224b5d2ace8ecf17b9f3db58667de0f
#
_cell.length_a   1.000
_cell.length_b   1.000
_cell.length_c   1.000
_cell.angle_alpha   90.00
_cell.angle_beta   90.00
_cell.angle_gamma   90.00
#
_symmetry.space_group_name_H-M   'P 1'
#
loop_
_entity.id
_entity.type
_entity.pdbx_description
1 polymer ?
#
loop_
_entity_poly.entity_id
_entity_poly.type
_entity_poly.pdbx_seq_one_letter_code
_entity_poly.pdbx_strand_id
1 'polypeptide(L)'
;MATIKDVASKAGVSITTVSRVMNDRGPLSEATKKAVHDAMEELGYFPNDVARALGKNSLNIMGLIVPTIKHPFFGELVHACEDETYRRGYKLMVVASDYNEEKEKRCMDILRRNMVDGIFYASHFLSREFLEALRVPAVTLNNEFSGLPVIHSDDVQGGYMAARHLIGKGCKRMVHISGQQDLHLSADVRMTSFMKECERQGVACKVYSASEQMLWDMEYMSLINRIFMENPDMDGIFASSDIIAAQCIQMAGTLGYRIPEDIKIVGYDDICLSRLLYPPLTTVHQDIKGLAKTAMDEGKPVPESQVVSVSFIERKTT
;
A
#
# COMPACT_ATOMS: atom_id res chain seq x y z
N MET A 1 -12.05 -9.19 37.45
CA MET A 1 -11.67 -9.87 36.18
C MET A 1 -11.18 -11.26 36.52
N ALA A 2 -11.72 -12.31 35.91
CA ALA A 2 -11.25 -13.67 36.16
C ALA A 2 -9.77 -13.82 35.76
N THR A 3 -9.04 -14.65 36.47
CA THR A 3 -7.62 -14.92 36.27
C THR A 3 -7.39 -16.36 35.80
N ILE A 4 -6.21 -16.66 35.27
CA ILE A 4 -5.82 -18.05 34.91
C ILE A 4 -5.89 -18.99 36.10
N LYS A 5 -5.72 -18.50 37.32
CA LYS A 5 -5.86 -19.27 38.56
C LYS A 5 -7.31 -19.68 38.81
N ASP A 6 -8.26 -18.77 38.52
CA ASP A 6 -9.68 -19.05 38.68
C ASP A 6 -10.14 -20.11 37.67
N VAL A 7 -9.66 -20.02 36.40
CA VAL A 7 -9.91 -21.06 35.39
C VAL A 7 -9.34 -22.41 35.81
N ALA A 8 -8.11 -22.47 36.31
CA ALA A 8 -7.47 -23.69 36.78
C ALA A 8 -8.26 -24.34 37.93
N SER A 9 -8.68 -23.51 38.90
CA SER A 9 -9.52 -23.97 40.03
C SER A 9 -10.86 -24.51 39.56
N LYS A 10 -11.55 -23.81 38.64
CA LYS A 10 -12.85 -24.20 38.11
C LYS A 10 -12.78 -25.46 37.25
N ALA A 11 -11.76 -25.59 36.40
CA ALA A 11 -11.55 -26.77 35.56
C ALA A 11 -10.95 -27.96 36.30
N GLY A 12 -10.56 -27.82 37.57
CA GLY A 12 -9.95 -28.90 38.36
C GLY A 12 -8.56 -29.34 37.88
N VAL A 13 -7.80 -28.41 37.28
CA VAL A 13 -6.48 -28.68 36.69
C VAL A 13 -5.41 -27.70 37.19
N SER A 14 -4.14 -27.93 36.89
CA SER A 14 -3.08 -27.00 37.22
C SER A 14 -3.08 -25.79 36.28
N ILE A 15 -2.52 -24.66 36.74
CA ILE A 15 -2.28 -23.46 35.90
C ILE A 15 -1.45 -23.84 34.66
N THR A 16 -0.47 -24.72 34.83
CA THR A 16 0.35 -25.23 33.72
C THR A 16 -0.50 -25.98 32.69
N THR A 17 -1.48 -26.76 33.14
CA THR A 17 -2.40 -27.47 32.24
C THR A 17 -3.30 -26.49 31.48
N VAL A 18 -3.86 -25.48 32.16
CA VAL A 18 -4.61 -24.41 31.48
C VAL A 18 -3.76 -23.74 30.42
N SER A 19 -2.53 -23.32 30.76
CA SER A 19 -1.59 -22.70 29.81
C SER A 19 -1.27 -23.61 28.61
N ARG A 20 -1.15 -24.92 28.82
CA ARG A 20 -0.92 -25.93 27.76
C ARG A 20 -2.13 -26.06 26.85
N VAL A 21 -3.35 -26.09 27.38
CA VAL A 21 -4.61 -26.12 26.61
C VAL A 21 -4.69 -24.84 25.75
N MET A 22 -4.49 -23.67 26.36
CA MET A 22 -4.58 -22.37 25.68
C MET A 22 -3.55 -22.19 24.56
N ASN A 23 -2.41 -22.88 24.64
CA ASN A 23 -1.33 -22.76 23.65
C ASN A 23 -1.20 -24.02 22.76
N ASP A 24 -2.16 -24.95 22.85
CA ASP A 24 -2.18 -26.24 22.14
C ASP A 24 -0.84 -27.00 22.23
N ARG A 25 -0.24 -27.03 23.45
CA ARG A 25 1.08 -27.63 23.67
C ARG A 25 0.99 -29.01 24.33
N GLY A 26 1.46 -30.01 23.61
CA GLY A 26 1.63 -31.39 24.05
C GLY A 26 0.32 -32.19 24.11
N PRO A 27 0.42 -33.50 24.33
CA PRO A 27 -0.73 -34.38 24.37
C PRO A 27 -1.59 -34.10 25.61
N LEU A 28 -2.83 -33.67 25.37
CA LEU A 28 -3.85 -33.42 26.38
C LEU A 28 -5.13 -34.17 25.97
N SER A 29 -5.84 -34.76 26.93
CA SER A 29 -7.11 -35.42 26.63
C SER A 29 -8.17 -34.43 26.19
N GLU A 30 -9.06 -34.83 25.30
CA GLU A 30 -10.17 -33.98 24.85
C GLU A 30 -11.08 -33.55 26.01
N ALA A 31 -11.24 -34.42 27.02
CA ALA A 31 -11.96 -34.11 28.25
C ALA A 31 -11.31 -32.95 29.02
N THR A 32 -9.97 -32.94 29.11
CA THR A 32 -9.23 -31.84 29.77
C THR A 32 -9.33 -30.53 28.98
N LYS A 33 -9.22 -30.61 27.66
CA LYS A 33 -9.37 -29.41 26.79
C LYS A 33 -10.77 -28.84 26.98
N LYS A 34 -11.80 -29.68 26.89
CA LYS A 34 -13.20 -29.28 27.06
C LYS A 34 -13.44 -28.63 28.43
N ALA A 35 -13.00 -29.26 29.53
CA ALA A 35 -13.18 -28.71 30.87
C ALA A 35 -12.55 -27.31 31.04
N VAL A 36 -11.39 -27.09 30.44
CA VAL A 36 -10.72 -25.78 30.49
C VAL A 36 -11.49 -24.76 29.66
N HIS A 37 -11.95 -25.09 28.45
CA HIS A 37 -12.73 -24.20 27.61
C HIS A 37 -14.07 -23.84 28.25
N ASP A 38 -14.80 -24.80 28.79
CA ASP A 38 -16.06 -24.58 29.49
C ASP A 38 -15.85 -23.63 30.70
N ALA A 39 -14.78 -23.85 31.48
CA ALA A 39 -14.44 -22.97 32.61
C ALA A 39 -14.05 -21.53 32.16
N MET A 40 -13.36 -21.37 31.02
CA MET A 40 -13.05 -20.05 30.47
C MET A 40 -14.32 -19.33 30.06
N GLU A 41 -15.24 -20.01 29.37
CA GLU A 41 -16.51 -19.44 28.91
C GLU A 41 -17.38 -18.99 30.08
N GLU A 42 -17.59 -19.87 31.08
CA GLU A 42 -18.39 -19.57 32.27
C GLU A 42 -17.85 -18.42 33.13
N LEU A 43 -16.51 -18.25 33.17
CA LEU A 43 -15.86 -17.19 33.91
C LEU A 43 -15.68 -15.90 33.09
N GLY A 44 -16.04 -15.91 31.80
CA GLY A 44 -15.75 -14.82 30.88
C GLY A 44 -14.25 -14.51 30.81
N TYR A 45 -13.41 -15.55 30.92
CA TYR A 45 -11.96 -15.39 30.92
C TYR A 45 -11.43 -15.39 29.48
N PHE A 46 -10.84 -14.26 29.08
CA PHE A 46 -10.09 -14.15 27.84
C PHE A 46 -8.59 -14.13 28.14
N PRO A 47 -7.80 -14.97 27.45
CA PRO A 47 -6.35 -14.94 27.60
C PRO A 47 -5.79 -13.54 27.35
N ASN A 48 -4.98 -13.05 28.28
CA ASN A 48 -4.30 -11.76 28.07
C ASN A 48 -3.08 -11.96 27.17
N ASP A 49 -3.18 -11.47 25.92
CA ASP A 49 -2.12 -11.55 24.94
C ASP A 49 -0.82 -10.90 25.42
N VAL A 50 -0.91 -9.79 26.20
CA VAL A 50 0.25 -9.11 26.79
C VAL A 50 0.96 -10.01 27.80
N ALA A 51 0.21 -10.75 28.65
CA ALA A 51 0.79 -11.68 29.60
C ALA A 51 1.47 -12.89 28.90
N ARG A 52 0.94 -13.32 27.75
CA ARG A 52 1.55 -14.36 26.91
C ARG A 52 2.81 -13.87 26.20
N ALA A 53 2.82 -12.62 25.77
CA ALA A 53 3.94 -11.99 25.10
C ALA A 53 5.20 -11.89 25.99
N LEU A 54 5.03 -11.67 27.30
CA LEU A 54 6.13 -11.68 28.26
C LEU A 54 6.92 -13.00 28.27
N GLY A 55 6.27 -14.13 27.88
CA GLY A 55 6.91 -15.43 27.77
C GLY A 55 7.46 -15.79 26.38
N LYS A 56 7.02 -15.08 25.33
CA LYS A 56 7.40 -15.35 23.93
C LYS A 56 8.19 -14.22 23.26
N ASN A 57 8.26 -13.07 23.89
CA ASN A 57 8.85 -11.83 23.36
C ASN A 57 8.24 -11.39 22.01
N SER A 58 6.96 -11.73 21.76
CA SER A 58 6.19 -11.42 20.55
C SER A 58 4.71 -11.27 20.88
N LEU A 59 4.08 -10.22 20.32
CA LEU A 59 2.64 -9.96 20.44
C LEU A 59 1.85 -10.47 19.22
N ASN A 60 2.52 -10.99 18.21
CA ASN A 60 1.98 -11.30 16.90
C ASN A 60 1.29 -10.06 16.28
N ILE A 61 1.97 -8.92 16.31
CA ILE A 61 1.50 -7.66 15.72
C ILE A 61 2.51 -7.20 14.68
N MET A 62 2.04 -6.97 13.45
CA MET A 62 2.79 -6.26 12.41
C MET A 62 2.36 -4.80 12.39
N GLY A 63 3.30 -3.87 12.25
CA GLY A 63 3.02 -2.47 12.02
C GLY A 63 2.97 -2.13 10.54
N LEU A 64 2.09 -1.21 10.14
CA LEU A 64 2.10 -0.63 8.80
C LEU A 64 2.02 0.88 8.91
N ILE A 65 2.99 1.58 8.32
CA ILE A 65 2.97 3.04 8.17
C ILE A 65 2.61 3.37 6.73
N VAL A 66 1.56 4.17 6.56
CA VAL A 66 1.14 4.72 5.26
C VAL A 66 1.08 6.24 5.34
N PRO A 67 1.24 6.97 4.22
CA PRO A 67 1.07 8.43 4.25
C PRO A 67 -0.38 8.81 4.54
N THR A 68 -1.35 8.09 4.01
CA THR A 68 -2.79 8.34 4.23
C THR A 68 -3.61 7.08 3.96
N ILE A 69 -4.76 6.95 4.59
CA ILE A 69 -5.76 5.92 4.27
C ILE A 69 -6.90 6.46 3.37
N LYS A 70 -6.87 7.75 3.03
CA LYS A 70 -7.89 8.37 2.18
C LYS A 70 -7.70 8.03 0.70
N HIS A 71 -6.45 7.88 0.25
CA HIS A 71 -6.15 7.51 -1.13
C HIS A 71 -6.46 6.02 -1.34
N PRO A 72 -7.29 5.66 -2.33
CA PRO A 72 -7.73 4.27 -2.52
C PRO A 72 -6.60 3.25 -2.66
N PHE A 73 -5.50 3.61 -3.31
CA PHE A 73 -4.32 2.74 -3.40
C PHE A 73 -3.80 2.31 -2.01
N PHE A 74 -3.65 3.25 -1.07
CA PHE A 74 -3.20 2.91 0.28
C PHE A 74 -4.28 2.15 1.06
N GLY A 75 -5.56 2.42 0.81
CA GLY A 75 -6.65 1.63 1.37
C GLY A 75 -6.60 0.16 0.93
N GLU A 76 -6.36 -0.08 -0.36
CA GLU A 76 -6.18 -1.44 -0.90
C GLU A 76 -4.90 -2.10 -0.38
N LEU A 77 -3.79 -1.34 -0.23
CA LEU A 77 -2.55 -1.83 0.36
C LEU A 77 -2.74 -2.25 1.84
N VAL A 78 -3.44 -1.42 2.63
CA VAL A 78 -3.78 -1.75 4.02
C VAL A 78 -4.58 -3.05 4.08
N HIS A 79 -5.60 -3.21 3.23
CA HIS A 79 -6.41 -4.43 3.17
C HIS A 79 -5.57 -5.65 2.78
N ALA A 80 -4.70 -5.53 1.77
CA ALA A 80 -3.84 -6.65 1.35
C ALA A 80 -2.83 -7.05 2.43
N CYS A 81 -2.24 -6.08 3.13
CA CYS A 81 -1.34 -6.35 4.25
C CYS A 81 -2.10 -6.98 5.44
N GLU A 82 -3.33 -6.52 5.73
CA GLU A 82 -4.16 -7.10 6.79
C GLU A 82 -4.50 -8.57 6.49
N ASP A 83 -4.97 -8.85 5.28
CA ASP A 83 -5.32 -10.19 4.81
C ASP A 83 -4.12 -11.16 4.94
N GLU A 84 -2.93 -10.69 4.57
CA GLU A 84 -1.72 -11.49 4.59
C GLU A 84 -1.18 -11.69 6.02
N THR A 85 -1.27 -10.69 6.88
CA THR A 85 -0.90 -10.81 8.30
C THR A 85 -1.88 -11.72 9.04
N TYR A 86 -3.18 -11.58 8.78
CA TYR A 86 -4.21 -12.44 9.36
C TYR A 86 -4.01 -13.92 9.03
N ARG A 87 -3.71 -14.25 7.77
CA ARG A 87 -3.43 -15.65 7.35
C ARG A 87 -2.27 -16.27 8.09
N ARG A 88 -1.31 -15.46 8.56
CA ARG A 88 -0.13 -15.91 9.33
C ARG A 88 -0.32 -15.81 10.84
N GLY A 89 -1.52 -15.48 11.31
CA GLY A 89 -1.84 -15.38 12.75
C GLY A 89 -1.31 -14.11 13.41
N TYR A 90 -1.02 -13.07 12.61
CA TYR A 90 -0.67 -11.73 13.09
C TYR A 90 -1.89 -10.80 13.06
N LYS A 91 -1.84 -9.75 13.85
CA LYS A 91 -2.72 -8.59 13.78
C LYS A 91 -1.98 -7.47 13.08
N LEU A 92 -2.68 -6.61 12.34
CA LEU A 92 -2.08 -5.43 11.71
C LEU A 92 -2.43 -4.18 12.52
N MET A 93 -1.38 -3.41 12.90
CA MET A 93 -1.53 -2.08 13.47
C MET A 93 -1.19 -1.04 12.40
N VAL A 94 -2.18 -0.30 11.94
CA VAL A 94 -2.03 0.73 10.91
C VAL A 94 -1.90 2.10 11.55
N VAL A 95 -0.91 2.88 11.10
CA VAL A 95 -0.72 4.29 11.47
C VAL A 95 -0.52 5.14 10.22
N ALA A 96 -1.14 6.32 10.19
CA ALA A 96 -1.06 7.24 9.06
C ALA A 96 -0.25 8.48 9.43
N SER A 97 0.75 8.84 8.61
CA SER A 97 1.63 9.98 8.85
C SER A 97 1.06 11.30 8.35
N ASP A 98 0.01 11.29 7.53
CA ASP A 98 -0.60 12.46 6.88
C ASP A 98 0.45 13.34 6.17
N TYR A 99 1.41 12.71 5.50
CA TYR A 99 2.52 13.39 4.80
C TYR A 99 3.32 14.35 5.70
N ASN A 100 3.42 14.05 7.00
CA ASN A 100 4.09 14.88 7.99
C ASN A 100 5.22 14.11 8.67
N GLU A 101 6.47 14.58 8.53
CA GLU A 101 7.67 13.94 9.06
C GLU A 101 7.63 13.75 10.58
N GLU A 102 7.21 14.78 11.31
CA GLU A 102 7.15 14.71 12.78
C GLU A 102 6.07 13.72 13.25
N LYS A 103 4.93 13.68 12.54
CA LYS A 103 3.91 12.68 12.81
C LYS A 103 4.40 11.28 12.49
N GLU A 104 5.17 11.10 11.41
CA GLU A 104 5.74 9.82 11.02
C GLU A 104 6.71 9.27 12.05
N LYS A 105 7.59 10.11 12.59
CA LYS A 105 8.45 9.76 13.73
C LYS A 105 7.64 9.29 14.96
N ARG A 106 6.55 10.00 15.29
CA ARG A 106 5.64 9.60 16.36
C ARG A 106 4.92 8.27 16.06
N CYS A 107 4.51 8.06 14.83
CA CYS A 107 3.91 6.78 14.39
C CYS A 107 4.89 5.62 14.61
N MET A 108 6.15 5.80 14.24
CA MET A 108 7.19 4.81 14.47
C MET A 108 7.39 4.53 15.97
N ASP A 109 7.42 5.56 16.81
CA ASP A 109 7.51 5.40 18.26
C ASP A 109 6.31 4.65 18.84
N ILE A 110 5.10 4.87 18.32
CA ILE A 110 3.90 4.12 18.71
C ILE A 110 4.08 2.65 18.40
N LEU A 111 4.51 2.29 17.20
CA LEU A 111 4.75 0.90 16.80
C LEU A 111 5.80 0.24 17.71
N ARG A 112 6.92 0.92 17.97
CA ARG A 112 7.99 0.42 18.86
C ARG A 112 7.49 0.17 20.28
N ARG A 113 6.72 1.10 20.85
CA ARG A 113 6.15 0.96 22.21
C ARG A 113 5.12 -0.17 22.30
N ASN A 114 4.43 -0.45 21.22
CA ASN A 114 3.48 -1.56 21.12
C ASN A 114 4.15 -2.90 20.78
N MET A 115 5.49 -2.96 20.78
CA MET A 115 6.28 -4.17 20.57
C MET A 115 5.82 -4.95 19.32
N VAL A 116 5.70 -4.25 18.19
CA VAL A 116 5.41 -4.92 16.91
C VAL A 116 6.55 -5.85 16.52
N ASP A 117 6.23 -6.97 15.89
CA ASP A 117 7.19 -7.99 15.50
C ASP A 117 7.90 -7.67 14.19
N GLY A 118 7.31 -6.77 13.38
CA GLY A 118 7.86 -6.28 12.13
C GLY A 118 7.11 -5.05 11.65
N ILE A 119 7.68 -4.33 10.67
CA ILE A 119 7.13 -3.09 10.14
C ILE A 119 7.12 -3.12 8.62
N PHE A 120 5.95 -2.89 8.02
CA PHE A 120 5.78 -2.46 6.64
C PHE A 120 5.84 -0.94 6.59
N TYR A 121 6.78 -0.40 5.83
CA TYR A 121 6.98 1.03 5.69
C TYR A 121 6.60 1.46 4.27
N ALA A 122 5.43 2.08 4.11
CA ALA A 122 4.91 2.57 2.84
C ALA A 122 4.85 4.11 2.80
N SER A 123 5.77 4.78 3.51
CA SER A 123 5.91 6.23 3.56
C SER A 123 7.35 6.63 3.18
N HIS A 124 7.72 7.91 3.24
CA HIS A 124 8.97 8.37 2.63
C HIS A 124 9.68 9.53 3.35
N PHE A 125 9.23 9.89 4.56
CA PHE A 125 9.81 11.03 5.29
C PHE A 125 10.92 10.66 6.27
N LEU A 126 11.01 9.38 6.69
CA LEU A 126 12.04 8.97 7.64
C LEU A 126 13.40 8.82 6.95
N SER A 127 14.44 9.31 7.62
CA SER A 127 15.80 9.15 7.12
C SER A 127 16.27 7.69 7.18
N ARG A 128 17.24 7.37 6.33
CA ARG A 128 17.89 6.04 6.32
C ARG A 128 18.44 5.68 7.69
N GLU A 129 19.14 6.61 8.36
CA GLU A 129 19.75 6.42 9.66
C GLU A 129 18.70 6.08 10.73
N PHE A 130 17.52 6.72 10.64
CA PHE A 130 16.41 6.41 11.53
C PHE A 130 15.90 4.99 11.33
N LEU A 131 15.72 4.58 10.07
CA LEU A 131 15.23 3.25 9.72
C LEU A 131 16.25 2.15 10.06
N GLU A 132 17.54 2.36 9.81
CA GLU A 132 18.62 1.44 10.18
C GLU A 132 18.79 1.31 11.71
N ALA A 133 18.45 2.33 12.47
CA ALA A 133 18.45 2.29 13.92
C ALA A 133 17.29 1.50 14.53
N LEU A 134 16.34 1.04 13.70
CA LEU A 134 15.24 0.19 14.16
C LEU A 134 15.78 -1.17 14.58
N ARG A 135 15.38 -1.60 15.80
CA ARG A 135 15.68 -2.95 16.31
C ARG A 135 14.60 -3.97 15.95
N VAL A 136 13.72 -3.61 15.03
CA VAL A 136 12.57 -4.42 14.58
C VAL A 136 12.76 -4.68 13.09
N PRO A 137 12.53 -5.89 12.60
CA PRO A 137 12.53 -6.17 11.16
C PRO A 137 11.63 -5.19 10.41
N ALA A 138 12.12 -4.60 9.34
CA ALA A 138 11.35 -3.66 8.54
C ALA A 138 11.59 -3.89 7.05
N VAL A 139 10.54 -3.68 6.25
CA VAL A 139 10.58 -3.72 4.79
C VAL A 139 9.84 -2.51 4.25
N THR A 140 10.38 -1.90 3.20
CA THR A 140 9.69 -0.80 2.51
C THR A 140 8.77 -1.34 1.42
N LEU A 141 7.59 -0.73 1.30
CA LEU A 141 6.61 -1.05 0.28
C LEU A 141 6.47 0.11 -0.68
N ASN A 142 6.69 -0.17 -1.95
CA ASN A 142 6.51 0.77 -3.06
C ASN A 142 7.29 2.09 -2.92
N ASN A 143 8.43 2.03 -2.24
CA ASN A 143 9.32 3.17 -2.06
C ASN A 143 10.78 2.72 -2.07
N GLU A 144 11.61 3.32 -2.92
CA GLU A 144 13.04 3.02 -3.00
C GLU A 144 13.79 3.71 -1.85
N PHE A 145 13.81 3.10 -0.69
CA PHE A 145 14.63 3.58 0.43
C PHE A 145 15.92 2.77 0.52
N SER A 146 17.07 3.44 0.44
CA SER A 146 18.36 2.78 0.60
C SER A 146 18.57 2.31 2.04
N GLY A 147 18.83 1.02 2.24
CA GLY A 147 19.21 0.45 3.54
C GLY A 147 18.23 -0.56 4.12
N LEU A 148 16.97 -0.58 3.70
CA LEU A 148 16.01 -1.62 3.99
C LEU A 148 15.71 -2.44 2.73
N PRO A 149 15.26 -3.70 2.86
CA PRO A 149 14.66 -4.42 1.75
C PRO A 149 13.47 -3.65 1.18
N VAL A 150 13.38 -3.63 -0.14
CA VAL A 150 12.36 -2.89 -0.89
C VAL A 150 11.53 -3.87 -1.69
N ILE A 151 10.22 -3.88 -1.47
CA ILE A 151 9.27 -4.59 -2.32
C ILE A 151 8.47 -3.52 -3.06
N HIS A 152 8.65 -3.44 -4.37
CA HIS A 152 8.01 -2.40 -5.18
C HIS A 152 7.46 -2.92 -6.50
N SER A 153 6.52 -2.20 -7.08
CA SER A 153 6.01 -2.46 -8.43
C SER A 153 7.07 -2.13 -9.48
N ASP A 154 7.02 -2.79 -10.64
CA ASP A 154 7.85 -2.46 -11.79
C ASP A 154 7.38 -1.17 -12.46
N ASP A 155 7.66 -0.04 -11.80
CA ASP A 155 7.28 1.29 -12.26
C ASP A 155 7.99 1.69 -13.57
N VAL A 156 9.18 1.13 -13.82
CA VAL A 156 9.88 1.31 -15.10
C VAL A 156 9.06 0.72 -16.24
N GLN A 157 8.66 -0.53 -16.09
CA GLN A 157 7.84 -1.22 -17.09
C GLN A 157 6.47 -0.56 -17.24
N GLY A 158 5.87 -0.10 -16.13
CA GLY A 158 4.58 0.59 -16.13
C GLY A 158 4.59 1.85 -16.98
N GLY A 159 5.61 2.71 -16.81
CA GLY A 159 5.78 3.92 -17.63
C GLY A 159 6.00 3.60 -19.11
N TYR A 160 6.83 2.59 -19.42
CA TYR A 160 7.00 2.13 -20.81
C TYR A 160 5.71 1.60 -21.43
N MET A 161 4.91 0.80 -20.70
CA MET A 161 3.64 0.29 -21.18
C MET A 161 2.68 1.42 -21.54
N ALA A 162 2.54 2.42 -20.66
CA ALA A 162 1.67 3.58 -20.89
C ALA A 162 2.09 4.36 -22.14
N ALA A 163 3.40 4.64 -22.31
CA ALA A 163 3.92 5.36 -23.47
C ALA A 163 3.65 4.58 -24.76
N ARG A 164 4.05 3.33 -24.82
CA ARG A 164 3.85 2.46 -26.02
C ARG A 164 2.40 2.34 -26.40
N HIS A 165 1.50 2.24 -25.43
CA HIS A 165 0.09 2.13 -25.70
C HIS A 165 -0.45 3.42 -26.34
N LEU A 166 -0.21 4.60 -25.73
CA LEU A 166 -0.67 5.86 -26.28
C LEU A 166 -0.07 6.13 -27.66
N ILE A 167 1.22 5.86 -27.88
CA ILE A 167 1.89 5.99 -29.18
C ILE A 167 1.27 5.04 -30.19
N GLY A 168 1.03 3.77 -29.81
CA GLY A 168 0.37 2.77 -30.64
C GLY A 168 -1.06 3.15 -31.03
N LYS A 169 -1.73 3.94 -30.19
CA LYS A 169 -3.07 4.51 -30.48
C LYS A 169 -3.00 5.82 -31.29
N GLY A 170 -1.80 6.20 -31.74
CA GLY A 170 -1.58 7.32 -32.66
C GLY A 170 -1.41 8.68 -31.99
N CYS A 171 -1.23 8.74 -30.65
CA CYS A 171 -0.96 9.99 -29.94
C CYS A 171 0.40 10.59 -30.35
N LYS A 172 0.43 11.90 -30.60
CA LYS A 172 1.61 12.64 -31.05
C LYS A 172 2.01 13.80 -30.13
N ARG A 173 1.08 14.30 -29.34
CA ARG A 173 1.26 15.41 -28.41
C ARG A 173 0.71 15.00 -27.06
N MET A 174 1.59 14.44 -26.25
CA MET A 174 1.19 13.86 -24.97
C MET A 174 1.54 14.78 -23.81
N VAL A 175 0.81 14.60 -22.73
CA VAL A 175 1.08 15.21 -21.44
C VAL A 175 1.21 14.12 -20.40
N HIS A 176 2.23 14.23 -19.56
CA HIS A 176 2.33 13.44 -18.33
C HIS A 176 2.03 14.33 -17.12
N ILE A 177 1.18 13.84 -16.22
CA ILE A 177 0.88 14.50 -14.95
C ILE A 177 1.47 13.65 -13.83
N SER A 178 2.58 14.15 -13.26
CA SER A 178 3.33 13.49 -12.18
C SER A 178 2.85 13.94 -10.80
N GLY A 179 3.24 13.18 -9.78
CA GLY A 179 3.26 13.65 -8.40
C GLY A 179 4.32 14.73 -8.18
N GLN A 180 4.62 15.05 -6.93
CA GLN A 180 5.68 15.97 -6.56
C GLN A 180 7.05 15.32 -6.81
N GLN A 181 7.90 15.96 -7.61
CA GLN A 181 9.19 15.40 -8.07
C GLN A 181 10.28 15.37 -6.99
N ASP A 182 10.19 16.21 -5.96
CA ASP A 182 11.26 16.35 -4.95
C ASP A 182 11.24 15.24 -3.88
N LEU A 183 10.24 14.38 -3.89
CA LEU A 183 10.04 13.34 -2.87
C LEU A 183 10.62 11.97 -3.26
N HIS A 184 11.27 11.84 -4.42
CA HIS A 184 11.80 10.56 -4.94
C HIS A 184 10.77 9.43 -4.91
N LEU A 185 9.55 9.72 -5.35
CA LEU A 185 8.44 8.78 -5.35
C LEU A 185 8.53 7.81 -6.54
N SER A 186 7.87 6.66 -6.42
CA SER A 186 7.67 5.73 -7.54
C SER A 186 7.08 6.41 -8.79
N ALA A 187 6.31 7.49 -8.61
CA ALA A 187 5.79 8.32 -9.70
C ALA A 187 6.90 8.95 -10.56
N ASP A 188 8.08 9.26 -9.99
CA ASP A 188 9.22 9.80 -10.73
C ASP A 188 9.84 8.76 -11.66
N VAL A 189 9.85 7.49 -11.24
CA VAL A 189 10.31 6.36 -12.06
C VAL A 189 9.37 6.15 -13.25
N ARG A 190 8.05 6.21 -13.03
CA ARG A 190 7.01 6.13 -14.08
C ARG A 190 7.18 7.23 -15.10
N MET A 191 7.35 8.47 -14.62
CA MET A 191 7.60 9.65 -15.46
C MET A 191 8.85 9.46 -16.31
N THR A 192 9.96 9.12 -15.68
CA THR A 192 11.26 8.98 -16.35
C THR A 192 11.21 7.93 -17.46
N SER A 193 10.60 6.78 -17.21
CA SER A 193 10.48 5.70 -18.19
C SER A 193 9.51 6.05 -19.31
N PHE A 194 8.38 6.70 -18.99
CA PHE A 194 7.44 7.23 -19.98
C PHE A 194 8.11 8.22 -20.93
N MET A 195 8.83 9.21 -20.38
CA MET A 195 9.54 10.23 -21.15
C MET A 195 10.62 9.65 -22.07
N LYS A 196 11.42 8.70 -21.55
CA LYS A 196 12.44 8.01 -22.36
C LYS A 196 11.84 7.29 -23.57
N GLU A 197 10.68 6.65 -23.40
CA GLU A 197 10.02 5.97 -24.52
C GLU A 197 9.44 6.99 -25.52
N CYS A 198 8.86 8.09 -25.07
CA CYS A 198 8.41 9.18 -25.94
C CYS A 198 9.56 9.75 -26.78
N GLU A 199 10.69 10.05 -26.13
CA GLU A 199 11.91 10.56 -26.80
C GLU A 199 12.42 9.54 -27.83
N ARG A 200 12.52 8.26 -27.46
CA ARG A 200 12.96 7.19 -28.38
C ARG A 200 12.08 7.06 -29.62
N GLN A 201 10.80 7.35 -29.51
CA GLN A 201 9.81 7.28 -30.60
C GLN A 201 9.61 8.61 -31.32
N GLY A 202 10.29 9.69 -30.88
CA GLY A 202 10.16 11.03 -31.48
C GLY A 202 8.79 11.67 -31.24
N VAL A 203 8.10 11.32 -30.15
CA VAL A 203 6.78 11.87 -29.79
C VAL A 203 6.93 12.95 -28.74
N ALA A 204 6.27 14.10 -28.99
CA ALA A 204 6.32 15.23 -28.06
C ALA A 204 5.55 14.90 -26.76
N CYS A 205 6.19 15.15 -25.63
CA CYS A 205 5.57 15.02 -24.32
C CYS A 205 5.98 16.18 -23.40
N LYS A 206 4.99 16.78 -22.73
CA LYS A 206 5.21 17.75 -21.65
C LYS A 206 4.90 17.12 -20.31
N VAL A 207 5.66 17.52 -19.28
CA VAL A 207 5.45 17.05 -17.91
C VAL A 207 4.93 18.19 -17.05
N TYR A 208 3.91 17.87 -16.25
CA TYR A 208 3.37 18.76 -15.22
C TYR A 208 3.38 18.03 -13.88
N SER A 209 3.81 18.74 -12.83
CA SER A 209 3.90 18.19 -11.49
C SER A 209 2.83 18.77 -10.58
N ALA A 210 2.18 17.93 -9.81
CA ALA A 210 1.30 18.35 -8.75
C ALA A 210 2.11 18.96 -7.59
N SER A 211 1.52 19.92 -6.88
CA SER A 211 2.08 20.41 -5.62
C SER A 211 1.79 19.43 -4.47
N GLU A 212 2.55 19.58 -3.39
CA GLU A 212 2.35 18.80 -2.15
C GLU A 212 0.91 18.92 -1.64
N GLN A 213 0.36 20.14 -1.62
CA GLN A 213 -1.03 20.37 -1.20
C GLN A 213 -2.06 19.62 -2.08
N MET A 214 -1.83 19.57 -3.40
CA MET A 214 -2.71 18.82 -4.30
C MET A 214 -2.68 17.31 -4.02
N LEU A 215 -1.52 16.77 -3.64
CA LEU A 215 -1.39 15.36 -3.24
C LEU A 215 -2.15 15.08 -1.93
N TRP A 216 -2.06 15.98 -0.95
CA TRP A 216 -2.74 15.82 0.34
C TRP A 216 -4.26 15.88 0.22
N ASP A 217 -4.75 16.84 -0.59
CA ASP A 217 -6.18 17.06 -0.79
C ASP A 217 -6.76 16.13 -1.86
N MET A 218 -5.92 15.48 -2.66
CA MET A 218 -6.28 14.73 -3.87
C MET A 218 -7.11 15.59 -4.85
N GLU A 219 -6.79 16.87 -4.95
CA GLU A 219 -7.52 17.87 -5.74
C GLU A 219 -6.60 18.48 -6.78
N TYR A 220 -6.79 18.10 -8.05
CA TYR A 220 -5.91 18.43 -9.16
C TYR A 220 -6.58 19.31 -10.22
N MET A 221 -7.86 19.67 -10.05
CA MET A 221 -8.66 20.34 -11.09
C MET A 221 -8.05 21.66 -11.57
N SER A 222 -7.42 22.44 -10.68
CA SER A 222 -6.76 23.71 -11.06
C SER A 222 -5.56 23.48 -11.98
N LEU A 223 -4.74 22.49 -11.68
CA LEU A 223 -3.61 22.06 -12.51
C LEU A 223 -4.10 21.52 -13.86
N ILE A 224 -5.09 20.62 -13.83
CA ILE A 224 -5.65 19.98 -15.02
C ILE A 224 -6.27 21.04 -15.95
N ASN A 225 -7.04 21.98 -15.40
CA ASN A 225 -7.61 23.08 -16.20
C ASN A 225 -6.49 23.88 -16.92
N ARG A 226 -5.42 24.24 -16.21
CA ARG A 226 -4.25 24.90 -16.80
C ARG A 226 -3.63 24.05 -17.92
N ILE A 227 -3.50 22.74 -17.72
CA ILE A 227 -2.93 21.84 -18.72
C ILE A 227 -3.76 21.85 -20.00
N PHE A 228 -5.09 21.76 -19.91
CA PHE A 228 -5.98 21.81 -21.07
C PHE A 228 -5.90 23.16 -21.79
N MET A 229 -5.80 24.27 -21.06
CA MET A 229 -5.67 25.61 -21.67
C MET A 229 -4.31 25.82 -22.36
N GLU A 230 -3.23 25.30 -21.80
CA GLU A 230 -1.88 25.43 -22.37
C GLU A 230 -1.59 24.44 -23.51
N ASN A 231 -2.39 23.39 -23.65
CA ASN A 231 -2.19 22.33 -24.64
C ASN A 231 -3.51 21.93 -25.33
N PRO A 232 -4.14 22.88 -26.08
CA PRO A 232 -5.46 22.64 -26.68
C PRO A 232 -5.44 21.56 -27.77
N ASP A 233 -4.27 21.21 -28.26
CA ASP A 233 -4.03 20.22 -29.32
C ASP A 233 -3.42 18.91 -28.78
N MET A 234 -3.38 18.70 -27.45
CA MET A 234 -2.94 17.42 -26.87
C MET A 234 -3.94 16.31 -27.21
N ASP A 235 -3.40 15.12 -27.50
CA ASP A 235 -4.16 13.95 -27.92
C ASP A 235 -3.98 12.73 -26.98
N GLY A 236 -3.11 12.85 -25.99
CA GLY A 236 -2.87 11.80 -24.99
C GLY A 236 -2.44 12.33 -23.63
N ILE A 237 -3.00 11.73 -22.57
CA ILE A 237 -2.59 12.02 -21.18
C ILE A 237 -2.17 10.71 -20.50
N PHE A 238 -1.00 10.72 -19.87
CA PHE A 238 -0.62 9.72 -18.89
C PHE A 238 -0.63 10.37 -17.50
N ALA A 239 -1.53 9.92 -16.64
CA ALA A 239 -1.64 10.37 -15.25
C ALA A 239 -0.94 9.36 -14.33
N SER A 240 -0.12 9.85 -13.39
CA SER A 240 0.63 8.99 -12.46
C SER A 240 -0.24 8.24 -11.45
N SER A 241 -1.54 8.51 -11.39
CA SER A 241 -2.53 7.75 -10.61
C SER A 241 -3.93 7.82 -11.26
N ASP A 242 -4.78 6.86 -10.91
CA ASP A 242 -6.16 6.81 -11.37
C ASP A 242 -7.01 7.98 -10.84
N ILE A 243 -6.66 8.54 -9.69
CA ILE A 243 -7.34 9.73 -9.14
C ILE A 243 -7.10 10.95 -10.02
N ILE A 244 -5.87 11.15 -10.48
CA ILE A 244 -5.55 12.24 -11.43
C ILE A 244 -6.25 11.99 -12.76
N ALA A 245 -6.20 10.74 -13.26
CA ALA A 245 -6.88 10.36 -14.50
C ALA A 245 -8.39 10.60 -14.45
N ALA A 246 -9.03 10.28 -13.32
CA ALA A 246 -10.46 10.51 -13.11
C ALA A 246 -10.83 12.01 -13.26
N GLN A 247 -10.01 12.88 -12.67
CA GLN A 247 -10.21 14.34 -12.79
C GLN A 247 -9.90 14.84 -14.21
N CYS A 248 -8.96 14.20 -14.92
CA CYS A 248 -8.75 14.49 -16.35
C CYS A 248 -9.97 14.12 -17.20
N ILE A 249 -10.60 12.97 -16.93
CA ILE A 249 -11.85 12.56 -17.61
C ILE A 249 -12.97 13.57 -17.34
N GLN A 250 -13.13 13.98 -16.08
CA GLN A 250 -14.13 14.99 -15.69
C GLN A 250 -13.90 16.32 -16.41
N MET A 251 -12.65 16.81 -16.46
CA MET A 251 -12.29 18.06 -17.15
C MET A 251 -12.52 17.96 -18.65
N ALA A 252 -12.08 16.87 -19.28
CA ALA A 252 -12.29 16.62 -20.71
C ALA A 252 -13.78 16.66 -21.05
N GLY A 253 -14.63 16.00 -20.27
CA GLY A 253 -16.08 16.05 -20.44
C GLY A 253 -16.66 17.46 -20.29
N THR A 254 -16.18 18.24 -19.29
CA THR A 254 -16.60 19.62 -19.05
C THR A 254 -16.24 20.54 -20.23
N LEU A 255 -15.09 20.32 -20.86
CA LEU A 255 -14.60 21.08 -22.00
C LEU A 255 -15.12 20.57 -23.36
N GLY A 256 -15.92 19.49 -23.38
CA GLY A 256 -16.53 18.93 -24.57
C GLY A 256 -15.62 18.02 -25.40
N TYR A 257 -14.48 17.56 -24.86
CA TYR A 257 -13.64 16.57 -25.53
C TYR A 257 -14.31 15.19 -25.48
N ARG A 258 -14.26 14.47 -26.58
CA ARG A 258 -14.70 13.09 -26.67
C ARG A 258 -13.54 12.17 -26.29
N ILE A 259 -13.80 11.23 -25.40
CA ILE A 259 -12.85 10.20 -24.98
C ILE A 259 -13.33 8.86 -25.52
N PRO A 260 -12.54 8.13 -26.32
CA PRO A 260 -11.11 8.35 -26.63
C PRO A 260 -10.84 9.11 -27.94
N GLU A 261 -11.86 9.61 -28.66
CA GLU A 261 -11.72 10.10 -30.05
C GLU A 261 -10.82 11.33 -30.15
N ASP A 262 -11.04 12.35 -29.27
CA ASP A 262 -10.29 13.60 -29.30
C ASP A 262 -9.06 13.53 -28.39
N ILE A 263 -9.18 12.84 -27.25
CA ILE A 263 -8.10 12.68 -26.27
C ILE A 263 -8.14 11.29 -25.63
N LYS A 264 -6.98 10.67 -25.45
CA LYS A 264 -6.82 9.39 -24.79
C LYS A 264 -6.20 9.57 -23.42
N ILE A 265 -6.67 8.81 -22.44
CA ILE A 265 -6.24 8.94 -21.05
C ILE A 265 -5.85 7.58 -20.48
N VAL A 266 -4.64 7.51 -19.93
CA VAL A 266 -4.12 6.34 -19.22
C VAL A 266 -3.85 6.74 -17.77
N GLY A 267 -4.34 5.95 -16.83
CA GLY A 267 -4.07 6.06 -15.40
C GLY A 267 -2.99 5.11 -14.91
N TYR A 268 -2.88 5.01 -13.59
CA TYR A 268 -1.99 4.10 -12.89
C TYR A 268 -2.63 3.69 -11.56
N ASP A 269 -2.42 2.48 -11.11
CA ASP A 269 -2.83 1.77 -9.89
C ASP A 269 -3.88 0.68 -10.14
N ASP A 270 -4.86 0.89 -11.04
CA ASP A 270 -6.06 0.06 -11.25
C ASP A 270 -6.91 -0.07 -9.98
N ILE A 271 -7.08 1.04 -9.25
CA ILE A 271 -8.00 1.09 -8.10
C ILE A 271 -9.45 0.81 -8.53
N CYS A 272 -10.30 0.46 -7.56
CA CYS A 272 -11.71 0.12 -7.85
C CYS A 272 -12.46 1.19 -8.66
N LEU A 273 -12.10 2.47 -8.49
CA LEU A 273 -12.69 3.60 -9.22
C LEU A 273 -12.48 3.50 -10.74
N SER A 274 -11.34 2.97 -11.22
CA SER A 274 -11.00 2.89 -12.65
C SER A 274 -12.07 2.19 -13.49
N ARG A 275 -12.78 1.22 -12.91
CA ARG A 275 -13.85 0.45 -13.54
C ARG A 275 -15.21 1.14 -13.47
N LEU A 276 -15.38 2.07 -12.54
CA LEU A 276 -16.65 2.77 -12.27
C LEU A 276 -16.78 4.09 -13.00
N LEU A 277 -15.66 4.61 -13.55
CA LEU A 277 -15.67 5.82 -14.36
C LEU A 277 -16.42 5.63 -15.67
N TYR A 278 -16.86 6.72 -16.27
CA TYR A 278 -17.46 6.73 -17.59
C TYR A 278 -16.77 7.77 -18.48
N PRO A 279 -16.05 7.29 -19.53
CA PRO A 279 -15.75 5.90 -19.85
C PRO A 279 -14.83 5.21 -18.83
N PRO A 280 -14.89 3.85 -18.71
CA PRO A 280 -13.99 3.10 -17.83
C PRO A 280 -12.52 3.33 -18.23
N LEU A 281 -11.68 3.58 -17.23
CA LEU A 281 -10.30 4.03 -17.38
C LEU A 281 -9.33 2.90 -17.77
N THR A 282 -8.59 3.10 -18.86
CA THR A 282 -7.38 2.33 -19.20
C THR A 282 -6.27 2.70 -18.21
N THR A 283 -5.60 1.72 -17.62
CA THR A 283 -4.64 1.97 -16.54
C THR A 283 -3.57 0.88 -16.44
N VAL A 284 -2.50 1.17 -15.73
CA VAL A 284 -1.51 0.18 -15.32
C VAL A 284 -1.91 -0.38 -13.97
N HIS A 285 -2.09 -1.70 -13.91
CA HIS A 285 -2.44 -2.42 -12.67
C HIS A 285 -1.19 -2.74 -11.86
N GLN A 286 -1.20 -2.38 -10.57
CA GLN A 286 -0.23 -2.80 -9.57
C GLN A 286 -0.76 -4.04 -8.83
N ASP A 287 0.02 -5.10 -8.76
CA ASP A 287 -0.33 -6.29 -7.96
C ASP A 287 -0.09 -6.03 -6.46
N ILE A 288 -1.00 -5.28 -5.85
CA ILE A 288 -0.94 -4.91 -4.43
C ILE A 288 -0.94 -6.15 -3.52
N LYS A 289 -1.67 -7.20 -3.90
CA LYS A 289 -1.67 -8.48 -3.17
C LYS A 289 -0.31 -9.17 -3.25
N GLY A 290 0.31 -9.14 -4.43
CA GLY A 290 1.68 -9.63 -4.64
C GLY A 290 2.69 -8.86 -3.79
N LEU A 291 2.58 -7.53 -3.70
CA LEU A 291 3.42 -6.70 -2.82
C LEU A 291 3.30 -7.16 -1.35
N ALA A 292 2.10 -7.25 -0.82
CA ALA A 292 1.87 -7.66 0.58
C ALA A 292 2.35 -9.10 0.85
N LYS A 293 2.08 -10.03 -0.06
CA LYS A 293 2.52 -11.42 0.04
C LYS A 293 4.04 -11.53 0.05
N THR A 294 4.72 -10.84 -0.86
CA THR A 294 6.19 -10.84 -0.98
C THR A 294 6.84 -10.22 0.26
N ALA A 295 6.23 -9.19 0.83
CA ALA A 295 6.72 -8.55 2.05
C ALA A 295 6.68 -9.45 3.29
N MET A 296 5.88 -10.51 3.25
CA MET A 296 5.77 -11.52 4.33
C MET A 296 6.28 -12.91 3.88
N ASP A 297 7.23 -12.99 2.97
CA ASP A 297 7.71 -14.28 2.46
C ASP A 297 8.18 -15.21 3.57
N GLU A 298 7.74 -16.49 3.50
CA GLU A 298 8.01 -17.49 4.53
C GLU A 298 9.47 -17.94 4.47
N GLY A 299 10.17 -17.81 5.60
CA GLY A 299 11.50 -18.37 5.78
C GLY A 299 12.63 -17.39 6.03
N LYS A 300 12.38 -16.09 5.91
CA LYS A 300 13.36 -15.04 6.27
C LYS A 300 12.74 -14.04 7.22
N PRO A 301 13.44 -13.63 8.30
CA PRO A 301 12.94 -12.61 9.22
C PRO A 301 12.79 -11.23 8.54
N VAL A 302 13.51 -11.02 7.42
CA VAL A 302 13.41 -9.84 6.54
C VAL A 302 13.51 -10.34 5.11
N PRO A 303 12.56 -10.01 4.21
CA PRO A 303 12.62 -10.40 2.80
C PRO A 303 13.80 -9.73 2.09
N GLU A 304 14.26 -10.29 0.98
CA GLU A 304 15.15 -9.59 0.05
C GLU A 304 14.36 -8.59 -0.78
N SER A 305 15.04 -7.55 -1.30
CA SER A 305 14.40 -6.61 -2.24
C SER A 305 13.88 -7.34 -3.48
N GLN A 306 12.63 -7.07 -3.85
CA GLN A 306 11.99 -7.71 -5.00
C GLN A 306 11.12 -6.72 -5.77
N VAL A 307 11.08 -6.93 -7.08
CA VAL A 307 10.22 -6.19 -8.00
C VAL A 307 8.99 -7.04 -8.32
N VAL A 308 7.80 -6.49 -8.10
CA VAL A 308 6.53 -7.12 -8.43
C VAL A 308 6.07 -6.61 -9.79
N SER A 309 5.76 -7.52 -10.69
CA SER A 309 5.34 -7.17 -12.05
C SER A 309 4.05 -6.37 -12.06
N VAL A 310 3.95 -5.41 -13.00
CA VAL A 310 2.72 -4.69 -13.32
C VAL A 310 2.08 -5.26 -14.59
N SER A 311 0.80 -4.96 -14.81
CA SER A 311 0.10 -5.33 -16.04
C SER A 311 -0.68 -4.16 -16.61
N PHE A 312 -0.90 -4.16 -17.92
CA PHE A 312 -1.65 -3.11 -18.60
C PHE A 312 -3.10 -3.54 -18.79
N ILE A 313 -4.05 -2.72 -18.34
CA ILE A 313 -5.49 -2.99 -18.43
C ILE A 313 -6.12 -1.97 -19.37
N GLU A 314 -6.31 -2.38 -20.63
CA GLU A 314 -7.00 -1.58 -21.62
C GLU A 314 -8.51 -1.57 -21.35
N ARG A 315 -9.11 -0.37 -21.37
CA ARG A 315 -10.55 -0.15 -21.25
C ARG A 315 -11.05 0.83 -22.31
N LYS A 316 -11.86 1.82 -21.96
CA LYS A 316 -12.57 2.67 -22.91
C LYS A 316 -12.02 4.11 -23.04
N THR A 317 -11.00 4.48 -22.27
CA THR A 317 -10.38 5.80 -22.40
C THR A 317 -9.25 5.88 -23.43
N THR A 318 -8.99 4.76 -24.15
CA THR A 318 -7.96 4.72 -25.21
C THR A 318 -8.40 3.95 -26.44
#